data_2a11483d238e6d046faaa9a5a7427519
#
_entry.id   2a11483d238e6d046faaa9a5a7427519
#
_cell.length_a   1.000
_cell.length_b   1.000
_cell.length_c   1.000
_cell.angle_alpha   90.00
_cell.angle_beta   90.00
_cell.angle_gamma   90.00
#
_symmetry.space_group_name_H-M   'P 1'
#
loop_
_entity.id
_entity.type
_entity.pdbx_description
1 polymer ?
#
loop_
_entity_poly.entity_id
_entity_poly.type
_entity_poly.pdbx_seq_one_letter_code
_entity_poly.pdbx_strand_id
1 'polypeptide(L)'
;MAINAVVAVGNTNTTIYTSSNVSAVTMISLCNYSASGVSVSMHVVPGADSPGNSNIMMKDVLIPAGDTYMVYSAGEKLVMDNNDYINIIADAGSSITSVVSYTGI
;
A
#
# COMPACT_ATOMS: atom_id res chain seq x y z
N MET A 1 -13.16 -8.26 -10.00
CA MET A 1 -12.06 -7.31 -9.76
C MET A 1 -12.60 -6.05 -9.11
N ALA A 2 -11.91 -5.53 -8.13
CA ALA A 2 -12.37 -4.39 -7.37
C ALA A 2 -11.23 -3.43 -7.07
N ILE A 3 -11.58 -2.24 -6.63
CA ILE A 3 -10.63 -1.18 -6.33
C ILE A 3 -10.88 -0.68 -4.91
N ASN A 4 -9.81 -0.47 -4.16
CA ASN A 4 -9.85 0.18 -2.86
C ASN A 4 -8.93 1.40 -2.88
N ALA A 5 -9.49 2.58 -2.59
CA ALA A 5 -8.73 3.83 -2.60
C ALA A 5 -8.71 4.43 -1.20
N VAL A 6 -7.51 4.72 -0.71
CA VAL A 6 -7.31 5.23 0.66
C VAL A 6 -6.26 6.33 0.64
N VAL A 7 -6.50 7.39 1.39
CA VAL A 7 -5.52 8.46 1.61
C VAL A 7 -4.70 8.11 2.85
N ALA A 8 -3.39 7.99 2.69
CA ALA A 8 -2.50 7.70 3.80
C ALA A 8 -2.32 8.93 4.69
N VAL A 9 -2.20 8.71 5.98
CA VAL A 9 -2.07 9.77 6.98
C VAL A 9 -0.70 9.68 7.66
N GLY A 10 0.16 10.60 7.34
CA GLY A 10 1.42 10.93 8.00
C GLY A 10 2.19 9.81 8.68
N ASN A 11 2.53 9.99 9.93
CA ASN A 11 3.39 9.11 10.71
C ASN A 11 2.67 7.88 11.27
N THR A 12 1.41 7.69 10.95
CA THR A 12 0.64 6.53 11.42
C THR A 12 0.54 5.46 10.35
N ASN A 13 0.63 4.21 10.77
CA ASN A 13 0.34 3.10 9.86
C ASN A 13 -1.11 3.15 9.41
N THR A 14 -1.33 3.12 8.11
CA THR A 14 -2.66 3.17 7.51
C THR A 14 -2.87 1.90 6.71
N THR A 15 -3.91 1.14 7.03
CA THR A 15 -4.27 -0.05 6.27
C THR A 15 -4.93 0.37 4.97
N ILE A 16 -4.34 -0.01 3.84
CA ILE A 16 -4.86 0.33 2.52
C ILE A 16 -5.64 -0.81 1.88
N TYR A 17 -5.47 -2.03 2.37
CA TYR A 17 -6.22 -3.18 1.90
C TYR A 17 -6.14 -4.32 2.91
N THR A 18 -7.28 -4.95 3.19
CA THR A 18 -7.35 -6.18 3.99
C THR A 18 -8.01 -7.25 3.15
N SER A 19 -7.36 -8.41 3.01
CA SER A 19 -7.88 -9.50 2.21
C SER A 19 -9.07 -10.16 2.89
N SER A 20 -10.14 -10.36 2.13
CA SER A 20 -11.29 -11.17 2.53
C SER A 20 -11.22 -12.49 1.76
N ASN A 21 -11.14 -13.60 2.49
CA ASN A 21 -10.83 -14.90 1.92
C ASN A 21 -9.47 -14.86 1.21
N VAL A 22 -9.26 -15.64 0.17
CA VAL A 22 -8.04 -15.58 -0.62
C VAL A 22 -8.25 -14.60 -1.77
N SER A 23 -7.31 -13.68 -1.94
CA SER A 23 -7.39 -12.69 -3.00
C SER A 23 -6.02 -12.46 -3.64
N ALA A 24 -6.03 -11.95 -4.86
CA ALA A 24 -4.82 -11.52 -5.56
C ALA A 24 -4.88 -10.02 -5.76
N VAL A 25 -3.83 -9.33 -5.30
CA VAL A 25 -3.63 -7.91 -5.58
C VAL A 25 -2.87 -7.81 -6.89
N THR A 26 -3.44 -7.09 -7.84
CA THR A 26 -2.90 -7.01 -9.20
C THR A 26 -2.26 -5.66 -9.50
N MET A 27 -2.57 -4.64 -8.72
CA MET A 27 -2.00 -3.31 -8.89
C MET A 27 -2.02 -2.57 -7.55
N ILE A 28 -0.93 -1.88 -7.25
CA ILE A 28 -0.88 -0.90 -6.17
C ILE A 28 -0.25 0.36 -6.74
N SER A 29 -0.96 1.48 -6.66
CA SER A 29 -0.40 2.77 -7.02
C SER A 29 -0.39 3.70 -5.80
N LEU A 30 0.67 4.46 -5.64
CA LEU A 30 0.85 5.44 -4.57
C LEU A 30 1.12 6.78 -5.23
N CYS A 31 0.14 7.68 -5.16
CA CYS A 31 0.24 8.99 -5.79
C CYS A 31 0.50 10.06 -4.73
N ASN A 32 1.59 10.79 -4.91
CA ASN A 32 1.86 11.96 -4.09
C ASN A 32 1.17 13.17 -4.69
N TYR A 33 0.05 13.56 -4.12
CA TYR A 33 -0.71 14.71 -4.61
C TYR A 33 -0.35 16.02 -3.91
N SER A 34 0.66 16.00 -3.05
CA SER A 34 1.12 17.19 -2.34
C SER A 34 2.13 17.98 -3.16
N ALA A 35 2.51 19.14 -2.64
CA ALA A 35 3.46 20.03 -3.30
C ALA A 35 4.92 19.73 -2.95
N SER A 36 5.18 18.73 -2.13
CA SER A 36 6.53 18.36 -1.66
C SER A 36 6.76 16.86 -1.85
N GLY A 37 8.02 16.46 -1.95
CA GLY A 37 8.38 15.04 -1.96
C GLY A 37 8.04 14.39 -0.64
N VAL A 38 7.57 13.13 -0.70
CA VAL A 38 7.15 12.36 0.48
C VAL A 38 7.77 10.98 0.39
N SER A 39 8.37 10.52 1.50
CA SER A 39 8.90 9.16 1.61
C SER A 39 7.84 8.25 2.20
N VAL A 40 7.69 7.06 1.62
CA VAL A 40 6.72 6.08 2.06
C VAL A 40 7.38 4.74 2.34
N SER A 41 6.81 4.02 3.30
CA SER A 41 7.16 2.63 3.58
C SER A 41 5.90 1.79 3.53
N MET A 42 6.02 0.56 3.05
CA MET A 42 4.89 -0.35 2.91
C MET A 42 5.21 -1.69 3.54
N HIS A 43 4.24 -2.21 4.27
CA HIS A 43 4.31 -3.53 4.88
C HIS A 43 3.20 -4.41 4.31
N VAL A 44 3.53 -5.66 4.02
CA VAL A 44 2.55 -6.69 3.70
C VAL A 44 2.52 -7.65 4.89
N VAL A 45 1.44 -7.63 5.65
CA VAL A 45 1.39 -8.19 7.00
C VAL A 45 0.50 -9.42 7.04
N PRO A 46 1.00 -10.59 7.47
CA PRO A 46 0.14 -11.73 7.76
C PRO A 46 -0.89 -11.38 8.83
N GLY A 47 -2.10 -11.92 8.72
CA GLY A 47 -3.28 -11.44 9.44
C GLY A 47 -3.16 -11.32 10.95
N ALA A 48 -2.34 -12.16 11.58
CA ALA A 48 -2.19 -12.14 13.04
C ALA A 48 -1.03 -11.27 13.52
N ASP A 49 -0.23 -10.72 12.58
CA ASP A 49 0.99 -9.99 12.90
C ASP A 49 0.77 -8.48 12.90
N SER A 50 1.79 -7.77 13.34
CA SER A 50 1.86 -6.31 13.30
C SER A 50 2.92 -5.87 12.30
N PRO A 51 2.84 -4.66 11.73
CA PRO A 51 3.88 -4.15 10.86
C PRO A 51 5.23 -4.08 11.56
N GLY A 52 6.26 -4.56 10.89
CA GLY A 52 7.62 -4.56 11.42
C GLY A 52 8.64 -4.94 10.35
N ASN A 53 9.89 -5.07 10.75
CA ASN A 53 10.97 -5.36 9.80
C ASN A 53 10.86 -6.71 9.12
N SER A 54 10.10 -7.64 9.71
CA SER A 54 9.93 -8.98 9.13
C SER A 54 8.94 -9.02 7.96
N ASN A 55 8.13 -7.98 7.79
CA ASN A 55 7.12 -7.92 6.73
C ASN A 55 7.15 -6.62 5.93
N ILE A 56 8.24 -5.88 6.04
CA ILE A 56 8.40 -4.66 5.26
C ILE A 56 8.73 -5.01 3.81
N MET A 57 8.02 -4.39 2.88
CA MET A 57 8.21 -4.63 1.46
C MET A 57 8.93 -3.48 0.78
N MET A 58 8.79 -2.28 1.32
CA MET A 58 9.30 -1.07 0.74
C MET A 58 9.62 -0.10 1.87
N LYS A 59 10.84 0.45 1.91
CA LYS A 59 11.22 1.33 3.01
C LYS A 59 11.73 2.67 2.49
N ASP A 60 11.14 3.75 3.00
CA ASP A 60 11.59 5.14 2.76
C ASP A 60 11.81 5.46 1.27
N VAL A 61 10.88 5.02 0.43
CA VAL A 61 10.92 5.32 -0.99
C VAL A 61 10.38 6.73 -1.21
N LEU A 62 11.21 7.60 -1.78
CA LEU A 62 10.81 8.97 -2.07
C LEU A 62 9.93 9.02 -3.30
N ILE A 63 8.74 9.61 -3.15
CA ILE A 63 7.86 9.92 -4.26
C ILE A 63 7.85 11.44 -4.45
N PRO A 64 8.40 11.96 -5.55
CA PRO A 64 8.41 13.40 -5.79
C PRO A 64 6.99 13.98 -5.87
N ALA A 65 6.88 15.27 -5.65
CA ALA A 65 5.60 15.97 -5.72
C ALA A 65 4.92 15.72 -7.07
N GLY A 66 3.67 15.32 -7.04
CA GLY A 66 2.88 15.05 -8.24
C GLY A 66 3.17 13.73 -8.94
N ASP A 67 4.13 12.94 -8.46
CA ASP A 67 4.47 11.65 -9.06
C ASP A 67 3.68 10.50 -8.46
N THR A 68 3.68 9.39 -9.20
CA THR A 68 3.06 8.14 -8.78
C THR A 68 4.10 7.02 -8.79
N TYR A 69 4.10 6.22 -7.73
CA TYR A 69 4.90 5.00 -7.65
C TYR A 69 4.01 3.78 -7.85
N MET A 70 4.35 2.94 -8.83
CA MET A 70 3.61 1.72 -9.12
C MET A 70 4.35 0.53 -8.53
N VAL A 71 3.73 -0.17 -7.59
CA VAL A 71 4.33 -1.36 -6.97
C VAL A 71 4.13 -2.58 -7.87
N TYR A 72 2.88 -2.78 -8.32
CA TYR A 72 2.56 -3.83 -9.29
C TYR A 72 1.87 -3.19 -10.47
N SER A 73 2.41 -3.37 -11.66
CA SER A 73 1.90 -2.68 -12.85
C SER A 73 1.56 -3.61 -14.01
N ALA A 74 2.15 -4.79 -14.10
CA ALA A 74 1.89 -5.70 -15.21
C ALA A 74 2.33 -7.12 -14.89
N GLY A 75 1.37 -8.01 -14.73
CA GLY A 75 1.62 -9.45 -14.63
C GLY A 75 2.00 -9.98 -13.25
N GLU A 76 2.55 -9.16 -12.39
CA GLU A 76 2.84 -9.58 -11.01
C GLU A 76 1.55 -9.66 -10.21
N LYS A 77 1.55 -10.54 -9.23
CA LYS A 77 0.42 -10.69 -8.32
C LYS A 77 0.93 -10.93 -6.92
N LEU A 78 0.26 -10.32 -5.96
CA LEU A 78 0.45 -10.60 -4.55
C LEU A 78 -0.77 -11.38 -4.08
N VAL A 79 -0.57 -12.66 -3.74
CA VAL A 79 -1.66 -13.52 -3.25
C VAL A 79 -1.70 -13.42 -1.73
N MET A 80 -2.86 -13.12 -1.20
CA MET A 80 -3.07 -12.90 0.22
C MET A 80 -4.15 -13.83 0.76
N ASP A 81 -3.90 -14.36 1.94
CA ASP A 81 -4.89 -15.14 2.69
C ASP A 81 -5.87 -14.24 3.43
N ASN A 82 -6.89 -14.86 4.00
CA ASN A 82 -7.90 -14.13 4.76
C ASN A 82 -7.26 -13.34 5.90
N ASN A 83 -7.61 -12.07 6.01
CA ASN A 83 -7.14 -11.11 7.00
C ASN A 83 -5.68 -10.63 6.84
N ASP A 84 -4.94 -11.10 5.86
CA ASP A 84 -3.67 -10.47 5.52
C ASP A 84 -3.94 -9.04 5.07
N TYR A 85 -3.03 -8.13 5.36
CA TYR A 85 -3.30 -6.72 5.06
C TYR A 85 -2.05 -5.98 4.62
N ILE A 86 -2.27 -4.86 3.95
CA ILE A 86 -1.23 -3.97 3.45
C ILE A 86 -1.34 -2.65 4.21
N ASN A 87 -0.24 -2.25 4.83
CA ASN A 87 -0.13 -0.96 5.51
C ASN A 87 0.86 -0.06 4.79
N ILE A 88 0.59 1.23 4.80
CA ILE A 88 1.59 2.22 4.41
C ILE A 88 1.75 3.25 5.51
N ILE A 89 2.92 3.85 5.54
CA ILE A 89 3.22 5.00 6.39
C ILE A 89 4.00 6.01 5.55
N ALA A 90 3.63 7.27 5.64
CA ALA A 90 4.27 8.36 4.92
C ALA A 90 4.89 9.33 5.92
N ASP A 91 5.90 10.09 5.51
CA ASP A 91 6.54 11.07 6.39
C ASP A 91 5.81 12.41 6.42
N ALA A 92 4.71 12.55 5.69
CA ALA A 92 3.87 13.75 5.71
C ALA A 92 2.40 13.35 5.62
N GLY A 93 1.55 14.00 6.41
CA GLY A 93 0.12 13.73 6.44
C GLY A 93 -0.60 14.22 5.20
N SER A 94 -1.69 13.53 4.84
CA SER A 94 -2.60 13.93 3.75
C SER A 94 -1.86 14.19 2.43
N SER A 95 -0.95 13.30 2.08
CA SER A 95 -0.08 13.52 0.92
C SER A 95 -0.13 12.40 -0.11
N ILE A 96 -0.52 11.19 0.29
CA ILE A 96 -0.48 10.02 -0.58
C ILE A 96 -1.88 9.44 -0.73
N THR A 97 -2.28 9.21 -1.98
CA THR A 97 -3.47 8.39 -2.28
C THR A 97 -3.00 7.04 -2.78
N SER A 98 -3.44 5.97 -2.13
CA SER A 98 -3.20 4.62 -2.58
C SER A 98 -4.41 4.07 -3.32
N VAL A 99 -4.17 3.37 -4.41
CA VAL A 99 -5.21 2.63 -5.12
C VAL A 99 -4.74 1.19 -5.26
N VAL A 100 -5.56 0.26 -4.78
CA VAL A 100 -5.29 -1.17 -4.82
C VAL A 100 -6.34 -1.83 -5.70
N SER A 101 -5.89 -2.54 -6.73
CA SER A 101 -6.79 -3.36 -7.56
C SER A 101 -6.59 -4.82 -7.15
N TYR A 102 -7.68 -5.53 -6.93
CA TYR A 102 -7.64 -6.90 -6.43
C TYR A 102 -8.79 -7.73 -7.00
N THR A 103 -8.63 -9.04 -6.92
CA THR A 103 -9.66 -9.98 -7.31
C THR A 103 -9.69 -11.15 -6.32
N GLY A 104 -10.87 -11.68 -6.03
CA GLY A 104 -11.01 -12.89 -5.22
C GLY A 104 -10.57 -14.13 -6.00
N ILE A 105 -10.05 -15.09 -5.29
CA ILE A 105 -9.61 -16.36 -5.89
C ILE A 105 -10.48 -17.50 -5.37
#